data_4490f16e98d42c40f1d6d7b05d26c7cf
#
_entry.id   4490f16e98d42c40f1d6d7b05d26c7cf
#
_cell.length_a   1.000
_cell.length_b   1.000
_cell.length_c   1.000
_cell.angle_alpha   90.00
_cell.angle_beta   90.00
_cell.angle_gamma   90.00
#
_symmetry.space_group_name_H-M   'P 1'
#
loop_
_entity.id
_entity.type
_entity.pdbx_description
1 polymer ?
#
loop_
_entity_poly.entity_id
_entity_poly.type
_entity_poly.pdbx_seq_one_letter_code
_entity_poly.pdbx_strand_id
1 'polypeptide(L)'
;MSQINEDREKLINALESYGYIKSDIVKKAFLKVHRSNFIPDDKKNDAYRDTPLSIGWGQTISAPSMIAIMLEVSELTKGLK
;
A
#
# COMPACT_ATOMS: atom_id res chain seq x y z
N MET A 1 18.19 -4.26 -10.16
CA MET A 1 16.95 -3.84 -9.51
C MET A 1 16.81 -4.54 -8.19
N SER A 2 16.24 -3.87 -7.21
CA SER A 2 16.15 -4.45 -5.88
C SER A 2 14.94 -5.38 -5.76
N GLN A 3 15.04 -6.36 -4.89
CA GLN A 3 13.93 -7.24 -4.53
C GLN A 3 12.73 -6.45 -4.03
N ILE A 4 12.97 -5.32 -3.38
CA ILE A 4 11.91 -4.44 -2.86
C ILE A 4 11.01 -3.92 -3.98
N ASN A 5 11.58 -3.54 -5.13
CA ASN A 5 10.77 -3.07 -6.26
C ASN A 5 9.91 -4.19 -6.84
N GLU A 6 10.44 -5.40 -6.93
CA GLU A 6 9.67 -6.56 -7.40
C GLU A 6 8.56 -6.89 -6.43
N ASP A 7 8.83 -6.86 -5.14
CA ASP A 7 7.84 -7.14 -4.10
C ASP A 7 6.71 -6.12 -4.14
N ARG A 8 7.04 -4.85 -4.36
CA ARG A 8 6.04 -3.78 -4.48
C ARG A 8 5.11 -4.03 -5.67
N GLU A 9 5.67 -4.36 -6.82
CA GLU A 9 4.87 -4.63 -8.03
C GLU A 9 3.96 -5.83 -7.84
N LYS A 10 4.48 -6.91 -7.26
CA LYS A 10 3.70 -8.10 -6.97
C LYS A 10 2.54 -7.80 -6.03
N LEU A 11 2.78 -7.00 -5.00
CA LEU A 11 1.73 -6.62 -4.06
C LEU A 11 0.65 -5.80 -4.75
N ILE A 12 1.03 -4.80 -5.54
CA ILE A 12 0.06 -3.94 -6.23
C ILE A 12 -0.79 -4.78 -7.18
N ASN A 13 -0.16 -5.68 -7.94
CA ASN A 13 -0.89 -6.56 -8.85
C ASN A 13 -1.85 -7.48 -8.09
N ALA A 14 -1.43 -8.00 -6.95
CA ALA A 14 -2.28 -8.85 -6.12
C ALA A 14 -3.48 -8.07 -5.58
N LEU A 15 -3.26 -6.85 -5.08
CA LEU A 15 -4.34 -6.02 -4.56
C LEU A 15 -5.36 -5.69 -5.65
N GLU A 16 -4.90 -5.43 -6.86
CA GLU A 16 -5.78 -5.20 -8.00
C GLU A 16 -6.56 -6.48 -8.35
N SER A 17 -5.89 -7.60 -8.37
CA SER A 17 -6.50 -8.90 -8.68
C SER A 17 -7.57 -9.29 -7.67
N TYR A 18 -7.36 -9.00 -6.39
CA TYR A 18 -8.33 -9.28 -5.33
C TYR A 18 -9.45 -8.24 -5.23
N GLY A 19 -9.37 -7.16 -6.02
CA GLY A 19 -10.40 -6.13 -6.02
C GLY A 19 -10.24 -5.06 -4.95
N TYR A 20 -9.13 -5.01 -4.26
CA TYR A 20 -8.86 -3.93 -3.30
C TYR A 20 -8.47 -2.63 -3.99
N ILE A 21 -7.77 -2.71 -5.12
CA ILE A 21 -7.48 -1.56 -5.96
C ILE A 21 -8.40 -1.66 -7.18
N LYS A 22 -9.27 -0.65 -7.35
CA LYS A 22 -10.27 -0.64 -8.42
C LYS A 22 -10.08 0.49 -9.41
N SER A 23 -9.50 1.61 -8.97
CA SER A 23 -9.34 2.78 -9.83
C SER A 23 -7.89 3.00 -10.22
N ASP A 24 -7.67 3.62 -11.37
CA ASP A 24 -6.32 3.99 -11.82
C ASP A 24 -5.68 5.02 -10.90
N ILE A 25 -6.49 5.90 -10.31
CA ILE A 25 -5.99 6.92 -9.39
C ILE A 25 -5.35 6.28 -8.18
N VAL A 26 -6.02 5.28 -7.58
CA VAL A 26 -5.48 4.57 -6.41
C VAL A 26 -4.27 3.74 -6.82
N LYS A 27 -4.31 3.07 -7.96
CA LYS A 27 -3.17 2.30 -8.45
C LYS A 27 -1.95 3.19 -8.64
N LYS A 28 -2.14 4.35 -9.26
CA LYS A 28 -1.03 5.30 -9.47
C LYS A 28 -0.47 5.81 -8.14
N ALA A 29 -1.34 6.03 -7.15
CA ALA A 29 -0.89 6.45 -5.82
C ALA A 29 0.04 5.39 -5.20
N PHE A 30 -0.33 4.12 -5.29
CA PHE A 30 0.50 3.03 -4.80
C PHE A 30 1.84 2.92 -5.53
N LEU A 31 1.84 3.18 -6.84
CA LEU A 31 3.08 3.15 -7.63
C LEU A 31 3.99 4.32 -7.31
N LYS A 32 3.41 5.48 -6.95
CA LYS A 32 4.15 6.70 -6.67
C LYS A 32 4.77 6.72 -5.29
N VAL A 33 4.04 6.21 -4.29
CA VAL A 33 4.48 6.25 -2.89
C VAL A 33 5.16 4.93 -2.56
N HIS A 34 6.43 5.02 -2.16
CA HIS A 34 7.21 3.84 -1.81
C HIS A 34 7.06 3.58 -0.30
N ARG A 35 6.21 2.61 0.03
CA ARG A 35 5.94 2.21 1.42
C ARG A 35 7.23 1.95 2.21
N SER A 36 8.23 1.34 1.54
CA SER A 36 9.49 1.02 2.18
C SER A 36 10.23 2.24 2.72
N ASN A 37 9.97 3.44 2.19
CA ASN A 37 10.60 4.67 2.68
C ASN A 37 10.12 5.06 4.07
N PHE A 38 9.00 4.51 4.53
CA PHE A 38 8.41 4.81 5.83
C PHE A 38 8.60 3.69 6.84
N ILE A 39 9.37 2.67 6.47
CA ILE A 39 9.56 1.46 7.28
C ILE A 39 11.01 1.45 7.79
N PRO A 40 11.25 1.13 9.10
CA PRO A 40 12.61 0.99 9.60
C PRO A 40 13.41 -0.06 8.82
N ASP A 41 14.72 0.12 8.75
CA ASP A 41 15.58 -0.74 7.94
C ASP A 41 15.47 -2.21 8.31
N ASP A 42 15.31 -2.52 9.58
CA ASP A 42 15.21 -3.90 10.06
C ASP A 42 13.89 -4.57 9.67
N LYS A 43 12.92 -3.80 9.18
CA LYS A 43 11.60 -4.30 8.78
C LYS A 43 11.30 -4.13 7.30
N LYS A 44 12.26 -3.63 6.52
CA LYS A 44 12.02 -3.36 5.09
C LYS A 44 11.67 -4.61 4.29
N ASN A 45 12.14 -5.77 4.71
CA ASN A 45 11.79 -7.03 4.04
C ASN A 45 10.29 -7.34 4.13
N ASP A 46 9.61 -6.77 5.12
CA ASP A 46 8.17 -6.96 5.32
C ASP A 46 7.33 -5.81 4.77
N ALA A 47 7.96 -4.80 4.18
CA ALA A 47 7.28 -3.57 3.76
C ALA A 47 6.13 -3.82 2.77
N TYR A 48 6.24 -4.85 1.95
CA TYR A 48 5.25 -5.15 0.92
C TYR A 48 4.46 -6.42 1.20
N ARG A 49 4.42 -6.85 2.46
CA ARG A 49 3.45 -7.83 2.93
C ARG A 49 2.16 -7.12 3.27
N ASP A 50 1.03 -7.80 3.06
CA ASP A 50 -0.28 -7.24 3.37
C ASP A 50 -0.59 -7.42 4.85
N THR A 51 0.11 -6.65 5.69
CA THR A 51 -0.01 -6.71 7.14
C THR A 51 0.35 -5.33 7.72
N PRO A 52 -0.24 -4.95 8.86
CA PRO A 52 0.23 -3.76 9.57
C PRO A 52 1.65 -3.97 10.09
N LEU A 53 2.43 -2.90 10.10
CA LEU A 53 3.81 -2.96 10.60
C LEU A 53 4.05 -1.87 11.65
N SER A 54 4.77 -2.24 12.69
CA SER A 54 5.24 -1.27 13.67
C SER A 54 6.37 -0.44 13.06
N ILE A 55 6.27 0.88 13.15
CA ILE A 55 7.29 1.79 12.63
C ILE A 55 8.02 2.54 13.74
N GLY A 56 7.87 2.09 15.00
CA GLY A 56 8.51 2.72 16.14
C GLY A 56 7.60 3.69 16.86
N TRP A 57 8.02 4.16 18.04
CA TRP A 57 7.28 5.15 18.81
C TRP A 57 5.85 4.74 19.18
N GLY A 58 5.61 3.42 19.26
CA GLY A 58 4.26 2.90 19.54
C GLY A 58 3.29 3.05 18.39
N GLN A 59 3.77 3.34 17.19
CA GLN A 59 2.93 3.57 16.03
C GLN A 59 3.01 2.43 15.03
N THR A 60 1.96 2.27 14.22
CA THR A 60 1.93 1.28 13.16
C THR A 60 1.49 1.92 11.85
N ILE A 61 1.97 1.35 10.74
CA ILE A 61 1.46 1.67 9.42
C ILE A 61 0.45 0.59 9.03
N SER A 62 -0.70 1.00 8.49
CA SER A 62 -1.77 0.08 8.13
C SER A 62 -1.36 -0.89 7.03
N ALA A 63 -1.98 -2.06 6.99
CA ALA A 63 -1.78 -3.03 5.92
C ALA A 63 -2.12 -2.41 4.55
N PRO A 64 -1.40 -2.79 3.48
CA PRO A 64 -1.67 -2.23 2.15
C PRO A 64 -3.11 -2.39 1.68
N SER A 65 -3.75 -3.53 1.92
CA SER A 65 -5.14 -3.72 1.51
C SER A 65 -6.08 -2.74 2.22
N MET A 66 -5.83 -2.47 3.49
CA MET A 66 -6.63 -1.51 4.25
C MET A 66 -6.48 -0.10 3.69
N ILE A 67 -5.25 0.29 3.35
CA ILE A 67 -5.00 1.58 2.74
C ILE A 67 -5.71 1.68 1.38
N ALA A 68 -5.68 0.62 0.59
CA ALA A 68 -6.36 0.58 -0.70
C ALA A 68 -7.87 0.77 -0.54
N ILE A 69 -8.48 0.06 0.41
CA ILE A 69 -9.91 0.18 0.69
C ILE A 69 -10.26 1.62 1.06
N MET A 70 -9.48 2.22 1.96
CA MET A 70 -9.73 3.58 2.42
C MET A 70 -9.61 4.60 1.28
N LEU A 71 -8.63 4.43 0.41
CA LEU A 71 -8.45 5.33 -0.73
C LEU A 71 -9.57 5.17 -1.75
N GLU A 72 -10.03 3.95 -2.01
CA GLU A 72 -11.13 3.72 -2.94
C GLU A 72 -12.43 4.33 -2.42
N VAL A 73 -12.71 4.18 -1.12
CA VAL A 73 -13.89 4.81 -0.50
C VAL A 73 -13.80 6.33 -0.62
N SER A 74 -12.61 6.90 -0.40
CA SER A 74 -12.39 8.34 -0.52
C SER A 74 -12.68 8.82 -1.96
N GLU A 75 -12.27 8.06 -2.97
CA GLU A 75 -12.55 8.43 -4.36
C GLU A 75 -14.05 8.36 -4.67
N LEU A 76 -14.75 7.36 -4.13
CA LEU A 76 -16.20 7.25 -4.31
C LEU A 76 -16.93 8.45 -3.70
N THR A 77 -16.53 8.88 -2.50
CA THR A 77 -17.18 10.01 -1.83
C THR A 77 -16.93 11.33 -2.55
N LYS A 78 -15.81 11.48 -3.23
CA LYS A 78 -15.55 12.67 -4.04
C LYS A 78 -16.56 12.84 -5.15
N GLY A 79 -17.04 11.74 -5.69
CA GLY A 79 -18.04 11.77 -6.76
C GLY A 79 -19.46 12.05 -6.29
N LEU A 80 -19.68 12.11 -4.99
CA LEU A 80 -21.03 12.25 -4.42
C LEU A 80 -21.38 13.68 -4.02
N LYS A 81 -20.62 14.62 -4.43
CA LYS A 81 -20.90 16.04 -4.11
C LYS A 81 -22.21 16.52 -4.70
#